data_afed38e7cd5be61275a4db3a03efdf0c
#
_entry.id   afed38e7cd5be61275a4db3a03efdf0c
#
_cell.length_a   1.000
_cell.length_b   1.000
_cell.length_c   1.000
_cell.angle_alpha   90.00
_cell.angle_beta   90.00
_cell.angle_gamma   90.00
#
_symmetry.space_group_name_H-M   'P 1'
#
loop_
_entity.id
_entity.type
_entity.pdbx_description
1 polymer ?
#
loop_
_entity_poly.entity_id
_entity_poly.type
_entity_poly.pdbx_seq_one_letter_code
_entity_poly.pdbx_strand_id
1 'polypeptide(L)'
;MSVTSITSTSAPRRIGAWVLQGIVATAFFAAGAAKLAGAAYMVQLFEQIGLGQWFRYVTGVIEVVGALALIAPGLVWFGGLWLGGTMFFAVLTHVFVLHTSPVPAIVLGLLNALIVYLRRDELAATIRTTTKIL
;
A
#
# COMPACT_ATOMS: atom_id res chain seq x y z
N MET A 1 30.07 -30.55 6.12
CA MET A 1 28.66 -30.36 5.68
C MET A 1 28.12 -29.07 6.30
N SER A 2 28.10 -28.01 5.51
CA SER A 2 27.47 -26.74 5.94
C SER A 2 25.97 -26.91 5.86
N VAL A 3 25.33 -27.01 7.02
CA VAL A 3 23.88 -26.88 7.15
C VAL A 3 23.57 -25.40 6.91
N THR A 4 23.16 -25.07 5.71
CA THR A 4 22.61 -23.74 5.43
C THR A 4 21.35 -23.62 6.27
N SER A 5 21.43 -22.91 7.38
CA SER A 5 20.27 -22.55 8.19
C SER A 5 19.37 -21.67 7.33
N ILE A 6 18.35 -22.29 6.76
CA ILE A 6 17.22 -21.55 6.19
C ILE A 6 16.60 -20.82 7.39
N THR A 7 16.84 -19.53 7.50
CA THR A 7 16.17 -18.69 8.49
C THR A 7 14.70 -18.64 8.11
N SER A 8 13.93 -19.60 8.60
CA SER A 8 12.48 -19.59 8.48
C SER A 8 11.97 -18.38 9.27
N THR A 9 11.27 -17.47 8.62
CA THR A 9 10.55 -16.41 9.29
C THR A 9 9.70 -17.01 10.41
N SER A 10 9.84 -16.50 11.63
CA SER A 10 9.11 -17.05 12.79
C SER A 10 7.59 -17.03 12.53
N ALA A 11 6.87 -18.09 12.93
CA ALA A 11 5.44 -18.21 12.72
C ALA A 11 4.65 -16.98 13.26
N PRO A 12 4.95 -16.42 14.46
CA PRO A 12 4.28 -15.21 14.95
C PRO A 12 4.46 -14.00 14.03
N ARG A 13 5.65 -13.79 13.47
CA ARG A 13 5.92 -12.71 12.52
C ARG A 13 5.09 -12.85 11.24
N ARG A 14 4.99 -14.08 10.73
CA ARG A 14 4.21 -14.37 9.52
C ARG A 14 2.71 -14.16 9.74
N ILE A 15 2.16 -14.62 10.85
CA ILE A 15 0.74 -14.45 11.23
C ILE A 15 0.45 -12.95 11.40
N GLY A 16 1.29 -12.22 12.13
CA GLY A 16 1.14 -10.77 12.33
C GLY A 16 1.17 -10.00 11.03
N ALA A 17 2.07 -10.37 10.10
CA ALA A 17 2.14 -9.77 8.78
C ALA A 17 0.86 -10.01 7.97
N TRP A 18 0.31 -11.22 7.96
CA TRP A 18 -0.94 -11.54 7.26
C TRP A 18 -2.14 -10.79 7.84
N VAL A 19 -2.25 -10.69 9.16
CA VAL A 19 -3.31 -9.92 9.82
C VAL A 19 -3.22 -8.43 9.43
N LEU A 20 -2.03 -7.85 9.51
CA LEU A 20 -1.81 -6.46 9.15
C LEU A 20 -2.12 -6.20 7.67
N GLN A 21 -1.67 -7.08 6.77
CA GLN A 21 -1.97 -7.00 5.34
C GLN A 21 -3.48 -7.04 5.07
N GLY A 22 -4.21 -7.94 5.73
CA GLY A 22 -5.66 -8.05 5.60
C GLY A 22 -6.38 -6.77 6.03
N ILE A 23 -5.99 -6.19 7.15
CA ILE A 23 -6.57 -4.93 7.66
C ILE A 23 -6.28 -3.77 6.71
N VAL A 24 -5.03 -3.59 6.31
CA VAL A 24 -4.60 -2.49 5.45
C VAL A 24 -5.17 -2.64 4.03
N ALA A 25 -5.17 -3.85 3.47
CA ALA A 25 -5.77 -4.12 2.18
C ALA A 25 -7.27 -3.82 2.17
N THR A 26 -8.00 -4.18 3.22
CA THR A 26 -9.43 -3.87 3.35
C THR A 26 -9.66 -2.36 3.39
N ALA A 27 -8.85 -1.61 4.14
CA ALA A 27 -8.96 -0.16 4.21
C ALA A 27 -8.73 0.50 2.85
N PHE A 28 -7.69 0.11 2.10
CA PHE A 28 -7.42 0.65 0.77
C PHE A 28 -8.44 0.21 -0.28
N PHE A 29 -8.89 -1.04 -0.21
CA PHE A 29 -9.94 -1.51 -1.11
C PHE A 29 -11.22 -0.72 -0.92
N ALA A 30 -11.65 -0.51 0.33
CA ALA A 30 -12.84 0.28 0.65
C ALA A 30 -12.69 1.74 0.19
N ALA A 31 -11.53 2.38 0.43
CA ALA A 31 -11.26 3.74 -0.02
C ALA A 31 -11.23 3.86 -1.55
N GLY A 32 -10.59 2.92 -2.23
CA GLY A 32 -10.55 2.87 -3.69
C GLY A 32 -11.95 2.63 -4.29
N ALA A 33 -12.70 1.69 -3.73
CA ALA A 33 -14.08 1.41 -4.15
C ALA A 33 -14.99 2.63 -3.96
N ALA A 34 -14.88 3.35 -2.85
CA ALA A 34 -15.63 4.59 -2.60
C ALA A 34 -15.31 5.68 -3.63
N LYS A 35 -14.03 5.79 -4.04
CA LYS A 35 -13.61 6.69 -5.13
C LYS A 35 -14.22 6.31 -6.46
N LEU A 36 -14.16 5.03 -6.82
CA LEU A 36 -14.69 4.52 -8.09
C LEU A 36 -16.22 4.59 -8.14
N ALA A 37 -16.90 4.30 -7.04
CA ALA A 37 -18.35 4.38 -6.93
C ALA A 37 -18.90 5.82 -6.90
N GLY A 38 -18.04 6.82 -6.72
CA GLY A 38 -18.46 8.22 -6.64
C GLY A 38 -19.18 8.56 -5.35
N ALA A 39 -18.71 8.05 -4.21
CA ALA A 39 -19.21 8.45 -2.91
C ALA A 39 -19.16 9.98 -2.77
N ALA A 40 -20.24 10.59 -2.29
CA ALA A 40 -20.41 12.06 -2.31
C ALA A 40 -19.23 12.81 -1.68
N TYR A 41 -18.73 12.33 -0.54
CA TYR A 41 -17.58 12.95 0.13
C TYR A 41 -16.28 12.83 -0.70
N MET A 42 -16.10 11.76 -1.48
CA MET A 42 -14.96 11.59 -2.38
C MET A 42 -15.07 12.53 -3.58
N VAL A 43 -16.26 12.69 -4.16
CA VAL A 43 -16.49 13.66 -5.25
C VAL A 43 -16.13 15.07 -4.78
N GLN A 44 -16.63 15.49 -3.62
CA GLN A 44 -16.33 16.82 -3.04
C GLN A 44 -14.84 17.00 -2.74
N LEU A 45 -14.17 15.98 -2.20
CA LEU A 45 -12.74 16.02 -1.91
C LEU A 45 -11.92 16.25 -3.18
N PHE A 46 -12.22 15.55 -4.25
CA PHE A 46 -11.51 15.68 -5.52
C PHE A 46 -11.87 16.96 -6.29
N GLU A 47 -13.04 17.53 -6.07
CA GLU A 47 -13.36 18.90 -6.51
C GLU A 47 -12.47 19.93 -5.83
N GLN A 48 -12.24 19.81 -4.52
CA GLN A 48 -11.33 20.70 -3.78
C GLN A 48 -9.87 20.56 -4.23
N ILE A 49 -9.43 19.36 -4.61
CA ILE A 49 -8.08 19.13 -5.18
C ILE A 49 -7.92 19.89 -6.51
N GLY A 50 -8.99 20.03 -7.29
CA GLY A 50 -9.00 20.88 -8.47
C GLY A 50 -8.40 20.27 -9.74
N LEU A 51 -8.02 18.98 -9.73
CA LEU A 51 -7.49 18.29 -10.92
C LEU A 51 -8.59 17.62 -11.76
N GLY A 52 -9.84 17.67 -11.31
CA GLY A 52 -10.97 17.04 -11.97
C GLY A 52 -11.27 15.62 -11.49
N GLN A 53 -12.47 15.15 -11.80
CA GLN A 53 -12.95 13.86 -11.34
C GLN A 53 -12.20 12.66 -11.95
N TRP A 54 -11.56 12.81 -13.10
CA TRP A 54 -10.71 11.77 -13.67
C TRP A 54 -9.61 11.31 -12.72
N PHE A 55 -9.05 12.25 -11.95
CA PHE A 55 -8.00 11.98 -10.98
C PHE A 55 -8.52 11.11 -9.83
N ARG A 56 -9.79 11.25 -9.45
CA ARG A 56 -10.47 10.38 -8.49
C ARG A 56 -10.51 8.93 -8.97
N TYR A 57 -10.86 8.71 -10.23
CA TYR A 57 -10.85 7.36 -10.81
C TYR A 57 -9.45 6.77 -10.86
N VAL A 58 -8.45 7.53 -11.26
CA VAL A 58 -7.05 7.08 -11.29
C VAL A 58 -6.57 6.66 -9.91
N THR A 59 -6.78 7.49 -8.89
CA THR A 59 -6.37 7.16 -7.52
C THR A 59 -7.16 5.98 -6.95
N GLY A 60 -8.43 5.87 -7.28
CA GLY A 60 -9.27 4.72 -6.90
C GLY A 60 -8.73 3.40 -7.47
N VAL A 61 -8.37 3.37 -8.75
CA VAL A 61 -7.75 2.19 -9.38
C VAL A 61 -6.40 1.87 -8.74
N ILE A 62 -5.56 2.87 -8.50
CA ILE A 62 -4.26 2.72 -7.83
C ILE A 62 -4.43 2.03 -6.46
N GLU A 63 -5.39 2.46 -5.67
CA GLU A 63 -5.63 1.90 -4.34
C GLU A 63 -6.18 0.47 -4.40
N VAL A 64 -7.12 0.19 -5.31
CA VAL A 64 -7.66 -1.17 -5.48
C VAL A 64 -6.56 -2.14 -5.95
N VAL A 65 -5.77 -1.75 -6.95
CA VAL A 65 -4.67 -2.58 -7.45
C VAL A 65 -3.63 -2.83 -6.35
N GLY A 66 -3.27 -1.79 -5.61
CA GLY A 66 -2.33 -1.91 -4.48
C GLY A 66 -2.87 -2.79 -3.36
N ALA A 67 -4.16 -2.70 -3.04
CA ALA A 67 -4.81 -3.55 -2.05
C ALA A 67 -4.79 -5.02 -2.45
N LEU A 68 -5.06 -5.32 -3.72
CA LEU A 68 -4.97 -6.68 -4.25
C LEU A 68 -3.53 -7.21 -4.21
N ALA A 69 -2.54 -6.38 -4.52
CA ALA A 69 -1.13 -6.75 -4.44
C ALA A 69 -0.70 -7.06 -3.00
N LEU A 70 -1.24 -6.36 -1.99
CA LEU A 70 -0.95 -6.62 -0.58
C LEU A 70 -1.35 -8.02 -0.10
N ILE A 71 -2.32 -8.64 -0.74
CA ILE A 71 -2.80 -9.99 -0.39
C ILE A 71 -2.34 -11.05 -1.38
N ALA A 72 -1.69 -10.66 -2.48
CA ALA A 72 -1.17 -11.59 -3.47
C ALA A 72 0.23 -12.09 -3.07
N PRO A 73 0.43 -13.42 -2.91
CA PRO A 73 1.73 -13.96 -2.60
C PRO A 73 2.81 -13.52 -3.59
N GLY A 74 3.97 -13.09 -3.09
CA GLY A 74 5.07 -12.59 -3.91
C GLY A 74 4.96 -11.14 -4.40
N LEU A 75 3.79 -10.51 -4.26
CA LEU A 75 3.56 -9.11 -4.65
C LEU A 75 3.38 -8.16 -3.45
N VAL A 76 3.44 -8.67 -2.24
CA VAL A 76 3.16 -7.89 -1.02
C VAL A 76 4.11 -6.71 -0.88
N TRP A 77 5.40 -6.91 -1.12
CA TRP A 77 6.40 -5.84 -1.07
C TRP A 77 6.10 -4.73 -2.09
N PHE A 78 5.68 -5.11 -3.29
CA PHE A 78 5.29 -4.17 -4.34
C PHE A 78 4.04 -3.38 -3.93
N GLY A 79 2.98 -4.06 -3.46
CA GLY A 79 1.76 -3.42 -2.97
C GLY A 79 2.04 -2.43 -1.84
N GLY A 80 2.90 -2.82 -0.88
CA GLY A 80 3.31 -1.96 0.22
C GLY A 80 4.07 -0.70 -0.23
N LEU A 81 5.02 -0.82 -1.14
CA LEU A 81 5.74 0.32 -1.72
C LEU A 81 4.81 1.20 -2.56
N TRP A 82 3.98 0.60 -3.39
CA TRP A 82 3.01 1.30 -4.24
C TRP A 82 2.04 2.15 -3.43
N LEU A 83 1.40 1.56 -2.43
CA LEU A 83 0.47 2.26 -1.56
C LEU A 83 1.16 3.22 -0.60
N GLY A 84 2.36 2.89 -0.13
CA GLY A 84 3.17 3.79 0.67
C GLY A 84 3.54 5.07 -0.08
N GLY A 85 3.94 4.95 -1.34
CA GLY A 85 4.16 6.08 -2.23
C GLY A 85 2.88 6.89 -2.46
N THR A 86 1.75 6.23 -2.65
CA THR A 86 0.44 6.88 -2.79
C THR A 86 0.11 7.69 -1.52
N MET A 87 0.35 7.14 -0.34
CA MET A 87 0.13 7.85 0.93
C MET A 87 1.08 9.02 1.13
N PHE A 88 2.31 8.92 0.67
CA PHE A 88 3.22 10.07 0.68
C PHE A 88 2.63 11.26 -0.10
N PHE A 89 2.15 11.03 -1.32
CA PHE A 89 1.48 12.09 -2.10
C PHE A 89 0.17 12.55 -1.47
N ALA A 90 -0.59 11.64 -0.83
CA ALA A 90 -1.79 12.01 -0.09
C ALA A 90 -1.47 12.96 1.07
N VAL A 91 -0.39 12.71 1.82
CA VAL A 91 0.08 13.63 2.88
C VAL A 91 0.37 15.01 2.31
N LEU A 92 1.11 15.10 1.22
CA LEU A 92 1.40 16.38 0.57
C LEU A 92 0.11 17.09 0.12
N THR A 93 -0.83 16.36 -0.45
CA THR A 93 -2.13 16.91 -0.87
C THR A 93 -2.92 17.45 0.32
N HIS A 94 -3.00 16.72 1.42
CA HIS A 94 -3.69 17.18 2.62
C HIS A 94 -3.05 18.43 3.22
N VAL A 95 -1.72 18.50 3.26
CA VAL A 95 -0.99 19.62 3.86
C VAL A 95 -1.04 20.87 2.98
N PHE A 96 -0.73 20.73 1.68
CA PHE A 96 -0.47 21.87 0.81
C PHE A 96 -1.65 22.28 -0.07
N VAL A 97 -2.61 21.39 -0.31
CA VAL A 97 -3.76 21.67 -1.20
C VAL A 97 -5.05 21.77 -0.41
N LEU A 98 -5.35 20.77 0.39
CA LEU A 98 -6.63 20.71 1.13
C LEU A 98 -6.59 21.47 2.47
N HIS A 99 -5.41 21.71 3.02
CA HIS A 99 -5.21 22.28 4.35
C HIS A 99 -6.00 21.53 5.44
N THR A 100 -6.02 20.20 5.35
CA THR A 100 -6.72 19.29 6.25
C THR A 100 -5.72 18.36 6.94
N SER A 101 -6.20 17.56 7.91
CA SER A 101 -5.32 16.66 8.66
C SER A 101 -4.75 15.55 7.77
N PRO A 102 -3.41 15.42 7.68
CA PRO A 102 -2.75 14.33 6.95
C PRO A 102 -2.65 13.03 7.78
N VAL A 103 -3.12 13.02 9.03
CA VAL A 103 -2.92 11.92 9.98
C VAL A 103 -3.37 10.56 9.43
N PRO A 104 -4.56 10.40 8.81
CA PRO A 104 -4.94 9.11 8.25
C PRO A 104 -3.97 8.61 7.18
N ALA A 105 -3.49 9.49 6.30
CA ALA A 105 -2.53 9.14 5.25
C ALA A 105 -1.15 8.78 5.84
N ILE A 106 -0.71 9.48 6.90
CA ILE A 106 0.54 9.15 7.62
C ILE A 106 0.43 7.77 8.26
N VAL A 107 -0.66 7.48 8.96
CA VAL A 107 -0.88 6.18 9.62
C VAL A 107 -0.87 5.04 8.58
N LEU A 108 -1.61 5.17 7.49
CA LEU A 108 -1.63 4.16 6.42
C LEU A 108 -0.26 4.01 5.75
N GLY A 109 0.46 5.10 5.54
CA GLY A 109 1.81 5.09 5.00
C GLY A 109 2.79 4.33 5.91
N LEU A 110 2.74 4.58 7.22
CA LEU A 110 3.56 3.86 8.21
C LEU A 110 3.22 2.37 8.31
N LEU A 111 1.93 2.02 8.23
CA LEU A 111 1.51 0.62 8.20
C LEU A 111 2.00 -0.10 6.93
N ASN A 112 2.00 0.57 5.77
CA ASN A 112 2.60 0.04 4.56
C ASN A 112 4.12 -0.15 4.69
N ALA A 113 4.82 0.80 5.29
CA ALA A 113 6.26 0.67 5.56
C ALA A 113 6.55 -0.52 6.49
N LEU A 114 5.72 -0.74 7.50
CA LEU A 114 5.82 -1.90 8.39
C LEU A 114 5.59 -3.22 7.63
N ILE A 115 4.61 -3.28 6.73
CA ILE A 115 4.36 -4.46 5.89
C ILE A 115 5.60 -4.77 5.03
N VAL A 116 6.16 -3.77 4.36
CA VAL A 116 7.38 -3.93 3.55
C VAL A 116 8.53 -4.46 4.40
N TYR A 117 8.72 -3.91 5.59
CA TYR A 117 9.74 -4.37 6.53
C TYR A 117 9.53 -5.82 6.96
N LEU A 118 8.31 -6.21 7.29
CA LEU A 118 7.97 -7.59 7.67
C LEU A 118 8.15 -8.58 6.51
N ARG A 119 8.02 -8.11 5.28
CA ARG A 119 8.13 -8.89 4.03
C ARG A 119 9.43 -8.62 3.26
N ARG A 120 10.42 -8.00 3.87
CA ARG A 120 11.70 -7.66 3.23
C ARG A 120 12.44 -8.85 2.62
N ASP A 121 12.21 -10.05 3.15
CA ASP A 121 12.84 -11.26 2.63
C ASP A 121 12.30 -11.63 1.24
N GLU A 122 11.01 -11.38 0.98
CA GLU A 122 10.41 -11.53 -0.35
C GLU A 122 11.02 -10.55 -1.36
N LEU A 123 11.19 -9.29 -0.96
CA LEU A 123 11.85 -8.29 -1.78
C LEU A 123 13.28 -8.68 -2.13
N ALA A 124 14.05 -9.14 -1.14
CA ALA A 124 15.42 -9.59 -1.34
C ALA A 124 15.49 -10.80 -2.30
N ALA A 125 14.55 -11.74 -2.19
CA ALA A 125 14.46 -12.90 -3.09
C ALA A 125 14.15 -12.46 -4.54
N THR A 126 13.24 -11.52 -4.73
CA THR A 126 12.89 -10.98 -6.06
C THR A 126 14.09 -10.31 -6.71
N ILE A 127 14.80 -9.44 -5.97
CA ILE A 127 16.00 -8.75 -6.47
C ILE A 127 17.07 -9.75 -6.91
N ARG A 128 17.35 -10.78 -6.10
CA ARG A 128 18.33 -11.82 -6.42
C ARG A 128 17.98 -12.60 -7.69
N THR A 129 16.70 -12.90 -7.89
CA THR A 129 16.24 -13.62 -9.08
C THR A 129 16.39 -12.77 -10.33
N THR A 130 16.03 -11.49 -10.25
CA THR A 130 16.16 -10.56 -11.38
C THR A 130 17.62 -10.35 -11.78
N THR A 131 18.52 -10.21 -10.81
CA THR A 131 19.96 -10.02 -11.09
C THR A 131 20.62 -11.24 -11.76
N LYS A 132 20.06 -12.44 -11.58
CA LYS A 132 20.58 -13.64 -12.25
C LYS A 132 20.13 -13.80 -13.72
N ILE A 133 19.12 -13.04 -14.13
CA ILE A 133 18.54 -13.11 -15.49
C ILE A 133 19.19 -12.06 -16.41
N LEU A 134 19.76 -11.01 -15.83
CA LEU A 134 20.50 -9.94 -16.52
C LEU A 134 21.99 -10.28 -16.64
#